data_43131354f3e1c3a7d2ece07fd1e18f77
#
_entry.id   43131354f3e1c3a7d2ece07fd1e18f77
#
_cell.length_a   1.000
_cell.length_b   1.000
_cell.length_c   1.000
_cell.angle_alpha   90.00
_cell.angle_beta   90.00
_cell.angle_gamma   90.00
#
_symmetry.space_group_name_H-M   'P 1'
#
loop_
_entity.id
_entity.type
_entity.pdbx_description
1 polymer ?
#
loop_
_entity_poly.entity_id
_entity_poly.type
_entity_poly.pdbx_seq_one_letter_code
_entity_poly.pdbx_strand_id
1 'polypeptide(L)'
;RLTRDERENMRKIKSFCWMLFLLSIVISTNKTEAAVQDTNEGTLNVQWEDENFGESICNALKKEEVTYADIEGITGISIDSQYVVKLDWKDKTEEYVYNSGNDMCEILGLQEFSTLEDLKKFPYLRELCLNECIVDDNTALGELTELENLKLDKYSIDSLDLLKNLTALKSLIIQVSEFEDLQALKELTNMEELRLPNNDIKNIDALKEMTNLEELILYGNQIKNISALSKLCKLRVLKLEGNLIEDVEPLLNLKNLEKLSLGDNPVKNVQLFENLTETDIDLE
;
A
#
# COMPACT_ATOMS: atom_id res chain seq x y z
N ARG A 1 -3.61 -6.02 18.46
CA ARG A 1 -2.20 -6.27 18.83
C ARG A 1 -2.00 -7.77 18.93
N LEU A 2 -1.27 -8.37 18.00
CA LEU A 2 -0.86 -9.76 18.13
C LEU A 2 0.03 -9.91 19.37
N THR A 3 -0.21 -10.93 20.17
CA THR A 3 0.59 -11.23 21.35
C THR A 3 2.01 -11.65 20.95
N ARG A 4 2.95 -11.59 21.90
CA ARG A 4 4.36 -12.00 21.67
C ARG A 4 4.45 -13.46 21.22
N ASP A 5 3.55 -14.32 21.69
CA ASP A 5 3.49 -15.75 21.34
C ASP A 5 2.97 -15.97 19.90
N GLU A 6 2.04 -15.15 19.43
CA GLU A 6 1.55 -15.21 18.04
C GLU A 6 2.62 -14.80 17.05
N ARG A 7 3.44 -13.79 17.39
CA ARG A 7 4.61 -13.38 16.59
C ARG A 7 5.69 -14.46 16.54
N GLU A 8 5.93 -15.15 17.64
CA GLU A 8 6.92 -16.24 17.69
C GLU A 8 6.44 -17.47 16.94
N ASN A 9 5.15 -17.76 16.94
CA ASN A 9 4.54 -18.81 16.13
C ASN A 9 4.59 -18.48 14.63
N MET A 10 4.32 -17.24 14.23
CA MET A 10 4.47 -16.81 12.83
C MET A 10 5.92 -16.92 12.35
N ARG A 11 6.91 -16.59 13.19
CA ARG A 11 8.33 -16.79 12.84
C ARG A 11 8.70 -18.27 12.69
N LYS A 12 8.13 -19.16 13.50
CA LYS A 12 8.35 -20.62 13.39
C LYS A 12 7.70 -21.21 12.15
N ILE A 13 6.53 -20.72 11.77
CA ILE A 13 5.83 -21.12 10.52
C ILE A 13 6.66 -20.64 9.30
N LYS A 14 7.14 -19.39 9.29
CA LYS A 14 8.04 -18.89 8.24
C LYS A 14 9.32 -19.75 8.13
N SER A 15 9.92 -20.18 9.26
CA SER A 15 11.12 -21.02 9.26
C SER A 15 10.84 -22.44 8.73
N PHE A 16 9.65 -22.97 8.92
CA PHE A 16 9.26 -24.31 8.46
C PHE A 16 8.95 -24.33 6.95
N CYS A 17 8.31 -23.28 6.43
CA CYS A 17 8.11 -23.08 5.00
C CYS A 17 9.46 -22.92 4.26
N TRP A 18 10.42 -22.20 4.86
CA TRP A 18 11.76 -22.04 4.29
C TRP A 18 12.52 -23.37 4.14
N MET A 19 12.29 -24.31 5.05
CA MET A 19 12.94 -25.64 5.01
C MET A 19 12.32 -26.56 3.94
N LEU A 20 11.06 -26.38 3.59
CA LEU A 20 10.41 -27.10 2.49
C LEU A 20 10.79 -26.49 1.12
N PHE A 21 11.05 -25.17 1.05
CA PHE A 21 11.48 -24.47 -0.16
C PHE A 21 12.90 -24.91 -0.61
N LEU A 22 13.79 -25.20 0.32
CA LEU A 22 15.14 -25.71 -0.02
C LEU A 22 15.12 -27.11 -0.65
N LEU A 23 14.04 -27.85 -0.54
CA LEU A 23 13.89 -29.17 -1.17
C LEU A 23 13.35 -29.11 -2.62
N SER A 24 12.72 -27.99 -3.03
CA SER A 24 12.19 -27.81 -4.39
C SER A 24 13.18 -27.18 -5.39
N ILE A 25 14.25 -26.54 -4.90
CA ILE A 25 15.25 -25.83 -5.75
C ILE A 25 16.15 -26.80 -6.58
N VAL A 26 16.12 -28.10 -6.34
CA VAL A 26 17.00 -29.05 -7.04
C VAL A 26 16.46 -29.52 -8.40
N ILE A 27 15.25 -29.16 -8.82
CA ILE A 27 14.61 -29.75 -10.04
C ILE A 27 14.42 -28.78 -11.21
N SER A 28 14.76 -27.49 -11.13
CA SER A 28 14.53 -26.57 -12.25
C SER A 28 15.75 -25.80 -12.72
N THR A 29 16.78 -26.51 -13.17
CA THR A 29 17.78 -25.94 -14.07
C THR A 29 17.72 -26.68 -15.39
N ASN A 30 17.02 -26.14 -16.36
CA ASN A 30 17.26 -26.24 -17.81
C ASN A 30 16.01 -25.87 -18.61
N LYS A 31 15.88 -24.60 -18.99
CA LYS A 31 15.31 -24.23 -20.28
C LYS A 31 15.94 -22.91 -20.76
N THR A 32 16.72 -23.06 -21.79
CA THR A 32 17.41 -22.01 -22.54
C THR A 32 16.42 -21.11 -23.28
N GLU A 33 16.76 -19.83 -23.28
CA GLU A 33 16.19 -18.77 -24.12
C GLU A 33 16.13 -19.15 -25.58
N ALA A 34 14.98 -18.92 -26.20
CA ALA A 34 14.86 -18.73 -27.64
C ALA A 34 14.03 -17.46 -27.85
N ALA A 35 14.74 -16.38 -28.18
CA ALA A 35 14.12 -15.13 -28.63
C ALA A 35 13.39 -15.38 -29.93
N VAL A 36 12.09 -15.20 -29.94
CA VAL A 36 11.31 -15.03 -31.19
C VAL A 36 10.75 -13.60 -31.14
N GLN A 37 11.33 -12.74 -32.00
CA GLN A 37 10.71 -11.47 -32.35
C GLN A 37 9.53 -11.80 -33.29
N ASP A 38 8.32 -11.69 -32.78
CA ASP A 38 7.12 -11.72 -33.61
C ASP A 38 6.29 -10.46 -33.39
N THR A 39 5.86 -9.86 -34.50
CA THR A 39 5.22 -8.52 -34.57
C THR A 39 3.73 -8.55 -34.23
N ASN A 40 3.28 -9.47 -33.36
CA ASN A 40 1.88 -9.68 -33.00
C ASN A 40 1.72 -9.88 -31.48
N GLU A 41 2.34 -9.00 -30.68
CA GLU A 41 2.31 -9.11 -29.19
C GLU A 41 0.89 -9.21 -28.61
N GLY A 42 -0.10 -8.58 -29.24
CA GLY A 42 -1.48 -8.58 -28.75
C GLY A 42 -2.21 -9.93 -28.80
N THR A 43 -1.66 -10.94 -29.50
CA THR A 43 -2.26 -12.29 -29.59
C THR A 43 -1.50 -13.35 -28.80
N LEU A 44 -0.37 -12.96 -28.17
CA LEU A 44 0.39 -13.89 -27.34
C LEU A 44 -0.24 -14.02 -25.96
N ASN A 45 -0.30 -15.27 -25.47
CA ASN A 45 -0.75 -15.53 -24.12
C ASN A 45 0.25 -14.97 -23.09
N VAL A 46 -0.28 -14.38 -22.00
CA VAL A 46 0.53 -13.92 -20.90
C VAL A 46 1.15 -15.13 -20.19
N GLN A 47 2.46 -15.09 -19.98
CA GLN A 47 3.15 -16.07 -19.16
C GLN A 47 3.25 -15.50 -17.73
N TRP A 48 2.67 -16.18 -16.77
CA TRP A 48 2.63 -15.75 -15.39
C TRP A 48 3.84 -16.27 -14.62
N GLU A 49 4.46 -15.40 -13.79
CA GLU A 49 5.54 -15.76 -12.86
C GLU A 49 4.96 -16.40 -11.59
N ASP A 50 3.78 -15.92 -11.19
CA ASP A 50 3.02 -16.49 -10.08
C ASP A 50 1.74 -17.14 -10.60
N GLU A 51 1.61 -18.46 -10.41
CA GLU A 51 0.44 -19.22 -10.88
C GLU A 51 -0.86 -18.75 -10.21
N ASN A 52 -0.83 -18.43 -8.91
CA ASN A 52 -2.02 -17.98 -8.18
C ASN A 52 -2.47 -16.60 -8.66
N PHE A 53 -1.51 -15.69 -8.94
CA PHE A 53 -1.83 -14.38 -9.50
C PHE A 53 -2.43 -14.54 -10.90
N GLY A 54 -1.80 -15.34 -11.76
CA GLY A 54 -2.28 -15.63 -13.11
C GLY A 54 -3.68 -16.23 -13.10
N GLU A 55 -3.94 -17.22 -12.25
CA GLU A 55 -5.26 -17.83 -12.09
C GLU A 55 -6.30 -16.80 -11.64
N SER A 56 -5.95 -15.93 -10.69
CA SER A 56 -6.82 -14.86 -10.20
C SER A 56 -7.24 -13.91 -11.33
N ILE A 57 -6.31 -13.52 -12.21
CA ILE A 57 -6.60 -12.65 -13.36
C ILE A 57 -7.41 -13.39 -14.43
N CYS A 58 -7.05 -14.64 -14.76
CA CYS A 58 -7.81 -15.48 -15.70
C CYS A 58 -9.28 -15.61 -15.27
N ASN A 59 -9.49 -15.88 -13.99
CA ASN A 59 -10.82 -16.03 -13.42
C ASN A 59 -11.61 -14.70 -13.42
N ALA A 60 -10.97 -13.60 -13.05
CA ALA A 60 -11.58 -12.27 -13.12
C ALA A 60 -12.03 -11.93 -14.54
N LEU A 61 -11.22 -12.25 -15.55
CA LEU A 61 -11.54 -12.04 -16.97
C LEU A 61 -12.46 -13.13 -17.56
N LYS A 62 -12.76 -14.20 -16.80
CA LYS A 62 -13.54 -15.38 -17.27
C LYS A 62 -12.95 -16.02 -18.51
N LYS A 63 -11.64 -16.20 -18.52
CA LYS A 63 -10.85 -16.79 -19.62
C LYS A 63 -9.96 -17.90 -19.09
N GLU A 64 -9.80 -18.98 -19.86
CA GLU A 64 -8.83 -20.03 -19.56
C GLU A 64 -7.39 -19.57 -19.83
N GLU A 65 -7.21 -18.72 -20.85
CA GLU A 65 -5.95 -18.10 -21.23
C GLU A 65 -6.15 -16.62 -21.47
N VAL A 66 -5.21 -15.81 -21.02
CA VAL A 66 -5.22 -14.35 -21.10
C VAL A 66 -4.10 -13.89 -22.01
N THR A 67 -4.41 -13.03 -22.96
CA THR A 67 -3.44 -12.41 -23.88
C THR A 67 -3.04 -11.02 -23.38
N TYR A 68 -1.93 -10.47 -23.90
CA TYR A 68 -1.53 -9.09 -23.58
C TYR A 68 -2.59 -8.07 -24.01
N ALA A 69 -3.35 -8.31 -25.09
CA ALA A 69 -4.46 -7.43 -25.47
C ALA A 69 -5.61 -7.39 -24.45
N ASP A 70 -5.77 -8.47 -23.67
CA ASP A 70 -6.81 -8.54 -22.63
C ASP A 70 -6.49 -7.70 -21.40
N ILE A 71 -5.22 -7.43 -21.15
CA ILE A 71 -4.74 -6.70 -19.96
C ILE A 71 -4.21 -5.31 -20.28
N GLU A 72 -3.97 -4.97 -21.53
CA GLU A 72 -3.38 -3.68 -21.94
C GLU A 72 -4.15 -2.46 -21.41
N GLY A 73 -5.48 -2.55 -21.33
CA GLY A 73 -6.31 -1.44 -20.87
C GLY A 73 -6.50 -1.34 -19.36
N ILE A 74 -5.96 -2.25 -18.56
CA ILE A 74 -6.15 -2.29 -17.12
C ILE A 74 -5.32 -1.20 -16.45
N THR A 75 -5.98 -0.34 -15.67
CA THR A 75 -5.37 0.78 -14.95
C THR A 75 -5.35 0.60 -13.44
N GLY A 76 -6.19 -0.29 -12.90
CA GLY A 76 -6.27 -0.58 -11.48
C GLY A 76 -6.47 -2.06 -11.20
N ILE A 77 -5.81 -2.56 -10.17
CA ILE A 77 -5.95 -3.92 -9.64
C ILE A 77 -6.18 -3.82 -8.14
N SER A 78 -7.26 -4.46 -7.68
CA SER A 78 -7.56 -4.61 -6.25
C SER A 78 -7.78 -6.08 -5.95
N ILE A 79 -7.07 -6.59 -4.96
CA ILE A 79 -7.14 -7.98 -4.51
C ILE A 79 -7.38 -7.98 -3.00
N ASP A 80 -8.34 -8.77 -2.53
CA ASP A 80 -8.62 -8.93 -1.12
C ASP A 80 -8.58 -10.38 -0.64
N SER A 81 -8.62 -10.57 0.67
CA SER A 81 -8.60 -11.89 1.32
C SER A 81 -9.82 -12.76 1.02
N GLN A 82 -10.87 -12.22 0.42
CA GLN A 82 -12.05 -12.98 -0.02
C GLN A 82 -11.95 -13.42 -1.47
N TYR A 83 -10.75 -13.32 -2.06
CA TYR A 83 -10.46 -13.65 -3.47
C TYR A 83 -11.27 -12.79 -4.46
N VAL A 84 -11.65 -11.60 -4.06
CA VAL A 84 -12.26 -10.62 -4.96
C VAL A 84 -11.14 -9.92 -5.71
N VAL A 85 -11.10 -10.09 -7.02
CA VAL A 85 -10.25 -9.32 -7.91
C VAL A 85 -11.11 -8.30 -8.63
N LYS A 86 -10.83 -7.03 -8.40
CA LYS A 86 -11.46 -5.92 -9.12
C LYS A 86 -10.44 -5.35 -10.09
N LEU A 87 -10.85 -5.22 -11.34
CA LEU A 87 -10.03 -4.65 -12.40
C LEU A 87 -10.68 -3.38 -12.92
N ASP A 88 -9.92 -2.29 -12.93
CA ASP A 88 -10.34 -1.01 -13.49
C ASP A 88 -9.67 -0.78 -14.85
N TRP A 89 -10.42 -0.32 -15.84
CA TRP A 89 -9.94 0.01 -17.17
C TRP A 89 -9.98 1.51 -17.43
N LYS A 90 -9.19 1.97 -18.37
CA LYS A 90 -9.11 3.35 -18.80
C LYS A 90 -10.47 3.98 -19.13
N ASP A 91 -11.39 3.20 -19.67
CA ASP A 91 -12.70 3.69 -20.18
C ASP A 91 -13.90 3.13 -19.40
N LYS A 92 -13.70 2.20 -18.48
CA LYS A 92 -14.77 1.58 -17.68
C LYS A 92 -14.24 0.93 -16.43
N THR A 93 -15.09 0.86 -15.40
CA THR A 93 -14.85 0.03 -14.22
C THR A 93 -15.76 -1.19 -14.30
N GLU A 94 -15.21 -2.38 -14.30
CA GLU A 94 -15.93 -3.65 -14.19
C GLU A 94 -15.47 -4.37 -12.93
N GLU A 95 -16.43 -4.72 -12.07
CA GLU A 95 -16.13 -5.51 -10.87
C GLU A 95 -16.28 -6.99 -11.20
N TYR A 96 -15.19 -7.74 -11.06
CA TYR A 96 -15.17 -9.18 -11.21
C TYR A 96 -14.94 -9.81 -9.84
N VAL A 97 -15.95 -10.52 -9.34
CA VAL A 97 -15.86 -11.28 -8.10
C VAL A 97 -15.46 -12.71 -8.46
N TYR A 98 -14.27 -13.09 -8.06
CA TYR A 98 -13.84 -14.50 -8.10
C TYR A 98 -13.78 -15.05 -6.68
N ASN A 99 -14.50 -16.15 -6.47
CA ASN A 99 -14.46 -16.90 -5.22
C ASN A 99 -13.81 -18.26 -5.54
N SER A 100 -12.54 -18.43 -5.16
CA SER A 100 -11.89 -19.74 -5.30
C SER A 100 -12.45 -20.67 -4.25
N GLY A 101 -13.37 -21.54 -4.63
CA GLY A 101 -13.89 -22.58 -3.73
C GLY A 101 -12.82 -23.62 -3.31
N ASN A 102 -11.61 -23.21 -3.01
CA ASN A 102 -10.53 -24.10 -2.64
C ASN A 102 -10.46 -24.20 -1.11
N ASP A 103 -11.00 -25.29 -0.57
CA ASP A 103 -11.22 -25.57 0.86
C ASP A 103 -9.99 -25.41 1.78
N MET A 104 -8.78 -25.32 1.26
CA MET A 104 -7.55 -25.22 2.08
C MET A 104 -7.18 -23.78 2.47
N CYS A 105 -7.56 -22.77 1.68
CA CYS A 105 -7.33 -21.36 2.02
C CYS A 105 -8.41 -20.79 2.94
N GLU A 106 -9.58 -21.41 3.05
CA GLU A 106 -10.65 -20.99 3.98
C GLU A 106 -10.21 -21.00 5.46
N ILE A 107 -9.16 -21.78 5.83
CA ILE A 107 -8.70 -21.87 7.22
C ILE A 107 -7.90 -20.65 7.67
N LEU A 108 -7.27 -19.89 6.76
CA LEU A 108 -6.44 -18.71 7.09
C LEU A 108 -6.91 -17.41 6.42
N GLY A 109 -7.77 -17.46 5.40
CA GLY A 109 -8.34 -16.27 4.75
C GLY A 109 -7.31 -15.33 4.11
N LEU A 110 -6.15 -15.86 3.69
CA LEU A 110 -5.05 -15.06 3.15
C LEU A 110 -4.71 -15.56 1.75
N GLN A 111 -4.62 -14.64 0.79
CA GLN A 111 -4.11 -14.97 -0.55
C GLN A 111 -2.59 -14.90 -0.54
N GLU A 112 -1.94 -15.96 -1.01
CA GLU A 112 -0.48 -16.08 -1.04
C GLU A 112 0.02 -15.96 -2.47
N PHE A 113 0.98 -15.05 -2.68
CA PHE A 113 1.71 -14.90 -3.93
C PHE A 113 3.20 -15.07 -3.68
N SER A 114 3.88 -15.78 -4.55
CA SER A 114 5.34 -15.90 -4.48
C SER A 114 6.03 -14.59 -4.87
N THR A 115 5.44 -13.83 -5.79
CA THR A 115 6.01 -12.59 -6.30
C THR A 115 4.95 -11.64 -6.86
N LEU A 116 5.29 -10.34 -6.95
CA LEU A 116 4.52 -9.30 -7.64
C LEU A 116 5.06 -8.96 -9.04
N GLU A 117 6.00 -9.75 -9.57
CA GLU A 117 6.61 -9.50 -10.89
C GLU A 117 5.58 -9.37 -12.02
N ASP A 118 4.48 -10.10 -11.92
CA ASP A 118 3.41 -10.08 -12.90
C ASP A 118 2.72 -8.72 -13.04
N LEU A 119 2.77 -7.86 -12.00
CA LEU A 119 2.21 -6.51 -12.07
C LEU A 119 2.90 -5.64 -13.14
N LYS A 120 4.16 -5.94 -13.48
CA LYS A 120 4.91 -5.23 -14.52
C LYS A 120 4.37 -5.50 -15.95
N LYS A 121 3.53 -6.51 -16.10
CA LYS A 121 2.86 -6.85 -17.39
C LYS A 121 1.68 -5.92 -17.71
N PHE A 122 1.30 -5.03 -16.77
CA PHE A 122 0.19 -4.10 -16.92
C PHE A 122 0.72 -2.67 -17.21
N PRO A 123 0.87 -2.27 -18.47
CA PRO A 123 1.62 -1.06 -18.86
C PRO A 123 0.95 0.26 -18.40
N TYR A 124 -0.34 0.22 -18.11
CA TYR A 124 -1.11 1.39 -17.68
C TYR A 124 -1.56 1.33 -16.23
N LEU A 125 -0.97 0.44 -15.42
CA LEU A 125 -1.33 0.32 -14.00
C LEU A 125 -1.01 1.62 -13.26
N ARG A 126 -2.04 2.21 -12.64
CA ARG A 126 -1.99 3.43 -11.83
C ARG A 126 -2.48 3.20 -10.41
N GLU A 127 -3.29 2.18 -10.21
CA GLU A 127 -3.92 1.88 -8.93
C GLU A 127 -3.66 0.44 -8.53
N LEU A 128 -3.16 0.24 -7.31
CA LEU A 128 -2.94 -1.09 -6.73
C LEU A 128 -3.47 -1.11 -5.30
N CYS A 129 -4.36 -2.05 -5.04
CA CYS A 129 -4.85 -2.33 -3.70
C CYS A 129 -4.61 -3.81 -3.37
N LEU A 130 -3.81 -4.08 -2.35
CA LEU A 130 -3.58 -5.40 -1.80
C LEU A 130 -4.08 -5.42 -0.35
N ASN A 131 -5.07 -6.25 -0.07
CA ASN A 131 -5.70 -6.35 1.24
C ASN A 131 -5.59 -7.79 1.76
N GLU A 132 -4.96 -7.94 2.93
CA GLU A 132 -4.78 -9.25 3.58
C GLU A 132 -4.07 -10.30 2.69
N CYS A 133 -3.20 -9.86 1.78
CA CYS A 133 -2.38 -10.74 0.94
C CYS A 133 -1.04 -11.04 1.61
N ILE A 134 -0.51 -12.24 1.41
CA ILE A 134 0.86 -12.61 1.75
C ILE A 134 1.65 -12.65 0.44
N VAL A 135 2.78 -11.96 0.39
CA VAL A 135 3.69 -11.97 -0.76
C VAL A 135 5.09 -12.24 -0.26
N ASP A 136 5.72 -13.28 -0.80
CA ASP A 136 7.07 -13.66 -0.40
C ASP A 136 8.11 -12.68 -0.95
N ASP A 137 7.97 -12.27 -2.21
CA ASP A 137 8.83 -11.27 -2.85
C ASP A 137 8.01 -10.10 -3.39
N ASN A 138 8.12 -8.96 -2.70
CA ASN A 138 7.43 -7.71 -3.06
C ASN A 138 8.36 -6.68 -3.71
N THR A 139 9.57 -7.06 -4.15
CA THR A 139 10.57 -6.14 -4.73
C THR A 139 10.07 -5.45 -6.00
N ALA A 140 9.28 -6.14 -6.81
CA ALA A 140 8.67 -5.58 -8.02
C ALA A 140 7.79 -4.35 -7.75
N LEU A 141 7.23 -4.20 -6.53
CA LEU A 141 6.44 -3.04 -6.15
C LEU A 141 7.21 -1.73 -6.35
N GLY A 142 8.51 -1.72 -6.02
CA GLY A 142 9.38 -0.55 -6.17
C GLY A 142 9.68 -0.15 -7.63
N GLU A 143 9.33 -0.98 -8.59
CA GLU A 143 9.52 -0.74 -10.02
C GLU A 143 8.26 -0.17 -10.71
N LEU A 144 7.12 -0.18 -10.03
CA LEU A 144 5.84 0.32 -10.57
C LEU A 144 5.78 1.85 -10.49
N THR A 145 6.73 2.54 -11.13
CA THR A 145 6.96 4.00 -11.00
C THR A 145 5.81 4.86 -11.49
N GLU A 146 4.88 4.30 -12.23
CA GLU A 146 3.69 4.97 -12.75
C GLU A 146 2.48 4.88 -11.82
N LEU A 147 2.60 4.20 -10.67
CA LEU A 147 1.52 4.12 -9.68
C LEU A 147 1.21 5.51 -9.12
N GLU A 148 -0.09 5.84 -9.12
CA GLU A 148 -0.64 7.04 -8.51
C GLU A 148 -1.32 6.72 -7.17
N ASN A 149 -1.93 5.55 -7.03
CA ASN A 149 -2.65 5.13 -5.83
C ASN A 149 -2.17 3.75 -5.37
N LEU A 150 -1.68 3.68 -4.14
CA LEU A 150 -1.24 2.44 -3.51
C LEU A 150 -1.91 2.26 -2.16
N LYS A 151 -2.66 1.17 -2.01
CA LYS A 151 -3.26 0.76 -0.75
C LYS A 151 -2.77 -0.63 -0.34
N LEU A 152 -2.18 -0.72 0.83
CA LEU A 152 -1.71 -1.95 1.46
C LEU A 152 -2.38 -2.06 2.84
N ASP A 153 -3.45 -2.87 2.92
CA ASP A 153 -4.20 -3.06 4.16
C ASP A 153 -3.92 -4.44 4.73
N LYS A 154 -3.45 -4.49 5.98
CA LYS A 154 -2.96 -5.72 6.62
C LYS A 154 -1.94 -6.48 5.77
N TYR A 155 -1.20 -5.76 4.97
CA TYR A 155 -0.14 -6.24 4.10
C TYR A 155 1.20 -5.86 4.72
N SER A 156 2.09 -6.82 4.87
CA SER A 156 3.39 -6.59 5.50
C SER A 156 4.44 -6.22 4.47
N ILE A 157 4.91 -4.98 4.52
CA ILE A 157 6.19 -4.60 3.90
C ILE A 157 7.22 -4.35 5.01
N ASP A 158 8.45 -4.81 4.78
CA ASP A 158 9.51 -4.72 5.78
C ASP A 158 10.11 -3.31 5.85
N SER A 159 9.99 -2.52 4.77
CA SER A 159 10.55 -1.18 4.69
C SER A 159 9.81 -0.32 3.67
N LEU A 160 9.65 0.98 4.01
CA LEU A 160 9.19 2.00 3.07
C LEU A 160 10.22 2.29 1.95
N ASP A 161 11.46 1.79 2.05
CA ASP A 161 12.49 1.98 1.02
C ASP A 161 12.09 1.43 -0.36
N LEU A 162 11.22 0.42 -0.39
CA LEU A 162 10.64 -0.08 -1.64
C LEU A 162 9.88 1.00 -2.41
N LEU A 163 9.28 1.95 -1.70
CA LEU A 163 8.38 2.95 -2.29
C LEU A 163 9.09 4.23 -2.74
N LYS A 164 10.37 4.42 -2.40
CA LYS A 164 11.11 5.68 -2.59
C LYS A 164 11.15 6.21 -4.02
N ASN A 165 11.01 5.34 -5.02
CA ASN A 165 11.06 5.71 -6.44
C ASN A 165 9.66 5.95 -7.05
N LEU A 166 8.58 5.70 -6.31
CA LEU A 166 7.20 5.83 -6.79
C LEU A 166 6.76 7.29 -6.78
N THR A 167 7.50 8.15 -7.46
CA THR A 167 7.30 9.62 -7.42
C THR A 167 6.01 10.10 -8.07
N ALA A 168 5.28 9.24 -8.78
CA ALA A 168 3.95 9.53 -9.32
C ALA A 168 2.84 9.38 -8.27
N LEU A 169 3.13 8.81 -7.08
CA LEU A 169 2.12 8.56 -6.05
C LEU A 169 1.46 9.87 -5.58
N LYS A 170 0.13 9.82 -5.56
CA LYS A 170 -0.78 10.82 -5.02
C LYS A 170 -1.46 10.33 -3.74
N SER A 171 -1.79 9.02 -3.66
CA SER A 171 -2.40 8.41 -2.48
C SER A 171 -1.59 7.20 -2.03
N LEU A 172 -1.22 7.17 -0.74
CA LEU A 172 -0.56 6.06 -0.08
C LEU A 172 -1.28 5.73 1.22
N ILE A 173 -1.80 4.51 1.31
CA ILE A 173 -2.50 3.99 2.48
C ILE A 173 -1.82 2.70 2.92
N ILE A 174 -1.20 2.69 4.11
CA ILE A 174 -0.62 1.48 4.72
C ILE A 174 -1.09 1.42 6.17
N GLN A 175 -1.83 0.37 6.51
CA GLN A 175 -2.35 0.18 7.85
C GLN A 175 -1.59 -0.90 8.60
N VAL A 176 -1.30 -0.64 9.88
CA VAL A 176 -0.73 -1.62 10.81
C VAL A 176 0.61 -2.20 10.33
N SER A 177 1.64 -1.37 10.39
CA SER A 177 3.04 -1.74 10.19
C SER A 177 3.89 -1.29 11.40
N GLU A 178 5.20 -1.39 11.33
CA GLU A 178 6.12 -1.03 12.43
C GLU A 178 7.13 0.03 11.96
N PHE A 179 6.69 1.00 11.13
CA PHE A 179 7.59 2.05 10.64
C PHE A 179 7.89 3.07 11.74
N GLU A 180 9.17 3.42 11.90
CA GLU A 180 9.60 4.43 12.87
C GLU A 180 9.78 5.83 12.25
N ASP A 181 10.12 5.91 10.95
CA ASP A 181 10.28 7.18 10.23
C ASP A 181 9.78 7.11 8.79
N LEU A 182 9.68 8.27 8.15
CA LEU A 182 9.15 8.42 6.80
C LEU A 182 10.22 8.87 5.80
N GLN A 183 11.52 8.76 6.12
CA GLN A 183 12.61 9.30 5.32
C GLN A 183 12.62 8.78 3.86
N ALA A 184 12.19 7.54 3.66
CA ALA A 184 12.08 6.94 2.34
C ALA A 184 11.05 7.64 1.44
N LEU A 185 10.05 8.30 2.02
CA LEU A 185 8.97 8.97 1.28
C LEU A 185 9.29 10.43 0.90
N LYS A 186 10.42 10.99 1.30
CA LYS A 186 10.74 12.44 1.18
C LYS A 186 10.66 12.99 -0.24
N GLU A 187 10.90 12.17 -1.26
CA GLU A 187 10.88 12.58 -2.67
C GLU A 187 9.48 12.46 -3.31
N LEU A 188 8.49 11.91 -2.59
CA LEU A 188 7.12 11.69 -3.08
C LEU A 188 6.28 12.97 -2.93
N THR A 189 6.72 14.05 -3.55
CA THR A 189 6.15 15.41 -3.37
C THR A 189 4.81 15.63 -4.09
N ASN A 190 4.36 14.65 -4.92
CA ASN A 190 3.06 14.68 -5.55
C ASN A 190 1.92 14.16 -4.64
N MET A 191 2.26 13.74 -3.41
CA MET A 191 1.31 13.16 -2.47
C MET A 191 0.18 14.14 -2.13
N GLU A 192 -1.07 13.68 -2.30
CA GLU A 192 -2.31 14.38 -1.95
C GLU A 192 -2.96 13.74 -0.72
N GLU A 193 -2.81 12.43 -0.55
CA GLU A 193 -3.36 11.65 0.57
C GLU A 193 -2.29 10.71 1.15
N LEU A 194 -2.06 10.82 2.47
CA LEU A 194 -1.15 9.92 3.20
C LEU A 194 -1.83 9.38 4.46
N ARG A 195 -2.03 8.06 4.54
CA ARG A 195 -2.62 7.39 5.69
C ARG A 195 -1.72 6.28 6.19
N LEU A 196 -1.11 6.49 7.36
CA LEU A 196 -0.20 5.55 8.05
C LEU A 196 -0.59 5.41 9.53
N PRO A 197 -1.84 5.03 9.86
CA PRO A 197 -2.27 4.90 11.23
C PRO A 197 -1.67 3.67 11.92
N ASN A 198 -1.56 3.71 13.25
CA ASN A 198 -1.14 2.59 14.09
C ASN A 198 0.23 2.01 13.70
N ASN A 199 1.21 2.90 13.56
CA ASN A 199 2.63 2.58 13.37
C ASN A 199 3.45 3.04 14.59
N ASP A 200 4.77 3.00 14.50
CA ASP A 200 5.70 3.49 15.51
C ASP A 200 6.40 4.80 15.10
N ILE A 201 5.76 5.62 14.24
CA ILE A 201 6.34 6.82 13.64
C ILE A 201 6.64 7.86 14.71
N LYS A 202 7.90 8.31 14.75
CA LYS A 202 8.41 9.34 15.65
C LYS A 202 8.78 10.64 14.92
N ASN A 203 9.30 10.48 13.68
CA ASN A 203 9.80 11.58 12.87
C ASN A 203 9.01 11.70 11.56
N ILE A 204 8.48 12.90 11.32
CA ILE A 204 7.71 13.25 10.11
C ILE A 204 8.38 14.37 9.29
N ASP A 205 9.68 14.63 9.49
CA ASP A 205 10.41 15.70 8.78
C ASP A 205 10.42 15.49 7.25
N ALA A 206 10.26 14.26 6.78
CA ALA A 206 10.14 13.93 5.37
C ALA A 206 8.93 14.59 4.70
N LEU A 207 7.87 14.90 5.47
CA LEU A 207 6.62 15.47 4.94
C LEU A 207 6.71 16.95 4.57
N LYS A 208 7.74 17.67 5.02
CA LYS A 208 7.83 19.13 4.91
C LYS A 208 7.72 19.71 3.49
N GLU A 209 8.06 18.94 2.47
CA GLU A 209 7.99 19.33 1.06
C GLU A 209 6.76 18.79 0.32
N MET A 210 5.91 17.98 1.00
CA MET A 210 4.67 17.42 0.45
C MET A 210 3.54 18.47 0.46
N THR A 211 3.77 19.61 -0.15
CA THR A 211 2.83 20.76 -0.10
C THR A 211 1.51 20.54 -0.83
N ASN A 212 1.36 19.41 -1.53
CA ASN A 212 0.12 19.01 -2.17
C ASN A 212 -0.82 18.23 -1.25
N LEU A 213 -0.37 17.81 -0.05
CA LEU A 213 -1.19 17.03 0.87
C LEU A 213 -2.48 17.77 1.23
N GLU A 214 -3.61 17.10 0.99
CA GLU A 214 -4.96 17.50 1.38
C GLU A 214 -5.47 16.67 2.57
N GLU A 215 -5.05 15.39 2.65
CA GLU A 215 -5.42 14.51 3.75
C GLU A 215 -4.18 13.84 4.36
N LEU A 216 -4.05 13.95 5.70
CA LEU A 216 -2.99 13.30 6.47
C LEU A 216 -3.57 12.60 7.69
N ILE A 217 -3.43 11.26 7.74
CA ILE A 217 -3.91 10.43 8.83
C ILE A 217 -2.75 9.67 9.44
N LEU A 218 -2.36 10.04 10.67
CA LEU A 218 -1.24 9.49 11.43
C LEU A 218 -1.63 9.16 12.89
N TYR A 219 -2.90 8.85 13.15
CA TYR A 219 -3.32 8.50 14.50
C TYR A 219 -2.64 7.22 15.02
N GLY A 220 -2.48 7.10 16.34
CA GLY A 220 -1.89 5.91 16.95
C GLY A 220 -0.40 5.74 16.67
N ASN A 221 0.38 6.84 16.63
CA ASN A 221 1.83 6.85 16.45
C ASN A 221 2.57 7.41 17.70
N GLN A 222 3.84 7.74 17.57
CA GLN A 222 4.67 8.29 18.66
C GLN A 222 5.22 9.69 18.32
N ILE A 223 4.47 10.48 17.53
CA ILE A 223 4.88 11.78 17.00
C ILE A 223 4.84 12.82 18.13
N LYS A 224 5.95 13.58 18.28
CA LYS A 224 6.04 14.72 19.19
C LYS A 224 6.14 16.05 18.46
N ASN A 225 7.00 16.09 17.43
CA ASN A 225 7.29 17.30 16.67
C ASN A 225 6.52 17.31 15.36
N ILE A 226 5.64 18.30 15.22
CA ILE A 226 4.83 18.50 14.02
C ILE A 226 5.22 19.75 13.22
N SER A 227 6.42 20.30 13.44
CA SER A 227 6.90 21.50 12.73
C SER A 227 6.93 21.33 11.21
N ALA A 228 7.14 20.09 10.72
CA ALA A 228 7.10 19.75 9.30
C ALA A 228 5.76 20.09 8.63
N LEU A 229 4.65 20.12 9.40
CA LEU A 229 3.31 20.37 8.89
C LEU A 229 3.04 21.86 8.62
N SER A 230 3.85 22.78 9.15
CA SER A 230 3.59 24.24 9.14
C SER A 230 3.44 24.86 7.74
N LYS A 231 3.90 24.18 6.69
CA LYS A 231 3.83 24.64 5.28
C LYS A 231 2.80 23.92 4.44
N LEU A 232 2.13 22.89 4.99
CA LEU A 232 1.19 22.05 4.27
C LEU A 232 -0.19 22.73 4.17
N CYS A 233 -0.22 23.91 3.57
CA CYS A 233 -1.38 24.81 3.56
C CYS A 233 -2.59 24.26 2.77
N LYS A 234 -2.46 23.17 2.03
CA LYS A 234 -3.57 22.50 1.34
C LYS A 234 -4.31 21.49 2.22
N LEU A 235 -3.77 21.16 3.40
CA LEU A 235 -4.41 20.20 4.30
C LEU A 235 -5.82 20.63 4.68
N ARG A 236 -6.77 19.71 4.44
CA ARG A 236 -8.19 19.79 4.79
C ARG A 236 -8.55 18.85 5.93
N VAL A 237 -7.95 17.66 5.94
CA VAL A 237 -8.18 16.64 6.97
C VAL A 237 -6.85 16.26 7.62
N LEU A 238 -6.77 16.43 8.94
CA LEU A 238 -5.59 16.07 9.73
C LEU A 238 -6.01 15.28 10.96
N LYS A 239 -5.60 14.00 11.04
CA LYS A 239 -5.88 13.11 12.15
C LYS A 239 -4.59 12.67 12.84
N LEU A 240 -4.41 13.07 14.08
CA LEU A 240 -3.20 12.87 14.88
C LEU A 240 -3.50 12.30 16.28
N GLU A 241 -4.69 11.73 16.50
CA GLU A 241 -5.11 11.16 17.78
C GLU A 241 -4.10 10.11 18.27
N GLY A 242 -3.95 9.97 19.59
CA GLY A 242 -3.08 8.94 20.17
C GLY A 242 -1.60 9.11 19.81
N ASN A 243 -1.10 10.34 19.83
CA ASN A 243 0.30 10.68 19.64
C ASN A 243 0.90 11.33 20.92
N LEU A 244 2.05 11.95 20.81
CA LEU A 244 2.76 12.59 21.92
C LEU A 244 2.94 14.10 21.72
N ILE A 245 1.98 14.75 21.02
CA ILE A 245 2.05 16.15 20.62
C ILE A 245 1.72 17.04 21.81
N GLU A 246 2.61 17.97 22.12
CA GLU A 246 2.43 18.97 23.18
C GLU A 246 2.16 20.37 22.62
N ASP A 247 2.76 20.71 21.47
CA ASP A 247 2.70 22.02 20.85
C ASP A 247 2.02 21.98 19.49
N VAL A 248 0.97 22.77 19.34
CA VAL A 248 0.13 22.85 18.13
C VAL A 248 0.34 24.16 17.35
N GLU A 249 1.33 25.00 17.73
CA GLU A 249 1.66 26.24 17.01
C GLU A 249 1.88 26.01 15.50
N PRO A 250 2.55 24.92 15.04
CA PRO A 250 2.73 24.65 13.62
C PRO A 250 1.44 24.54 12.81
N LEU A 251 0.29 24.27 13.45
CA LEU A 251 -0.99 24.11 12.77
C LEU A 251 -1.71 25.43 12.50
N LEU A 252 -1.29 26.53 13.11
CA LEU A 252 -1.99 27.83 13.03
C LEU A 252 -2.02 28.44 11.60
N ASN A 253 -1.11 28.02 10.73
CA ASN A 253 -1.05 28.48 9.34
C ASN A 253 -1.90 27.63 8.38
N LEU A 254 -2.48 26.52 8.85
CA LEU A 254 -3.24 25.58 8.01
C LEU A 254 -4.70 26.06 7.88
N LYS A 255 -4.91 27.14 7.13
CA LYS A 255 -6.20 27.83 7.03
C LYS A 255 -7.28 27.08 6.25
N ASN A 256 -6.90 26.02 5.54
CA ASN A 256 -7.83 25.18 4.79
C ASN A 256 -8.28 23.94 5.58
N LEU A 257 -7.84 23.79 6.84
CA LEU A 257 -8.28 22.67 7.69
C LEU A 257 -9.78 22.73 7.92
N GLU A 258 -10.46 21.66 7.52
CA GLU A 258 -11.89 21.40 7.76
C GLU A 258 -12.07 20.48 8.97
N LYS A 259 -11.17 19.50 9.14
CA LYS A 259 -11.19 18.54 10.26
C LYS A 259 -9.81 18.38 10.87
N LEU A 260 -9.74 18.53 12.19
CA LEU A 260 -8.55 18.32 13.01
C LEU A 260 -8.89 17.43 14.19
N SER A 261 -8.27 16.27 14.31
CA SER A 261 -8.42 15.39 15.46
C SER A 261 -7.08 15.25 16.19
N LEU A 262 -7.07 15.53 17.49
CA LEU A 262 -5.90 15.54 18.37
C LEU A 262 -6.15 14.80 19.70
N GLY A 263 -7.25 14.09 19.84
CA GLY A 263 -7.57 13.32 21.03
C GLY A 263 -6.40 12.45 21.50
N ASP A 264 -6.34 12.14 22.77
CA ASP A 264 -5.25 11.34 23.36
C ASP A 264 -3.82 11.88 23.11
N ASN A 265 -3.67 13.23 23.00
CA ASN A 265 -2.37 13.91 22.96
C ASN A 265 -2.19 14.82 24.20
N PRO A 266 -0.96 14.97 24.73
CA PRO A 266 -0.69 15.87 25.87
C PRO A 266 -0.61 17.35 25.46
N VAL A 267 -1.55 17.85 24.66
CA VAL A 267 -1.55 19.23 24.14
C VAL A 267 -1.61 20.26 25.26
N LYS A 268 -0.71 21.25 25.24
CA LYS A 268 -0.57 22.27 26.30
C LYS A 268 -1.16 23.64 25.95
N ASN A 269 -1.21 23.96 24.66
CA ASN A 269 -1.55 25.31 24.17
C ASN A 269 -2.85 25.32 23.33
N VAL A 270 -3.88 24.58 23.77
CA VAL A 270 -5.19 24.49 23.10
C VAL A 270 -5.87 25.83 22.83
N GLN A 271 -5.59 26.87 23.64
CA GLN A 271 -6.11 28.22 23.42
C GLN A 271 -5.72 28.83 22.07
N LEU A 272 -4.69 28.30 21.41
CA LEU A 272 -4.30 28.75 20.08
C LEU A 272 -5.36 28.43 19.01
N PHE A 273 -6.21 27.42 19.25
CA PHE A 273 -7.27 27.03 18.33
C PHE A 273 -8.43 28.03 18.25
N GLU A 274 -8.53 29.01 19.15
CA GLU A 274 -9.51 30.10 19.06
C GLU A 274 -9.41 30.85 17.70
N ASN A 275 -8.29 30.74 17.01
CA ASN A 275 -8.05 31.34 15.70
C ASN A 275 -8.46 30.45 14.51
N LEU A 276 -8.84 29.19 14.73
CA LEU A 276 -9.29 28.23 13.72
C LEU A 276 -10.81 28.06 13.77
N THR A 277 -11.54 29.14 13.50
CA THR A 277 -12.99 29.26 13.73
C THR A 277 -13.84 28.42 12.75
N GLU A 278 -13.28 27.99 11.63
CA GLU A 278 -13.99 27.22 10.59
C GLU A 278 -13.62 25.72 10.59
N THR A 279 -12.71 25.32 11.49
CA THR A 279 -12.21 23.95 11.59
C THR A 279 -13.03 23.18 12.62
N ASP A 280 -13.52 21.99 12.27
CA ASP A 280 -14.08 21.02 13.19
C ASP A 280 -12.92 20.37 13.97
N ILE A 281 -12.80 20.69 15.28
CA ILE A 281 -11.66 20.28 16.10
C ILE A 281 -12.15 19.30 17.17
N ASP A 282 -11.60 18.08 17.09
CA ASP A 282 -11.79 17.02 18.08
C ASP A 282 -10.55 16.90 18.98
N LEU A 283 -10.74 17.07 20.27
CA LEU A 283 -9.70 17.00 21.32
C LEU A 283 -9.94 15.87 22.35
N GLU A 284 -10.97 15.04 22.17
CA GLU A 284 -11.33 13.95 23.09
C GLU A 284 -10.61 12.62 22.77
#